data_1a826749ff0c7fe835b191ce1dfb3ef5
#
_entry.id   1a826749ff0c7fe835b191ce1dfb3ef5
#
_cell.length_a   1.000
_cell.length_b   1.000
_cell.length_c   1.000
_cell.angle_alpha   90.00
_cell.angle_beta   90.00
_cell.angle_gamma   90.00
#
_symmetry.space_group_name_H-M   'P 1'
#
loop_
_entity.id
_entity.type
_entity.pdbx_description
1 polymer ?
#
loop_
_entity_poly.entity_id
_entity_poly.type
_entity_poly.pdbx_seq_one_letter_code
_entity_poly.pdbx_strand_id
1 'polypeptide(L)'
;MQPKAKVVTWKLVYTTQAQKDAKKISFSGLRIKAKAILEILEKNPFQTPPTFKLVGDLEGAYSRRINIQHRIVYQVTKRYKTVKIIRMWTHYE
;
A
#
# COMPACT_ATOMS: atom_id res chain seq x y z
N MET A 1 -14.86 22.08 10.21
CA MET A 1 -14.94 21.53 9.99
C MET A 1 -15.20 20.73 9.74
N GLN A 2 -15.24 20.12 9.49
CA GLN A 2 -15.35 19.33 9.17
C GLN A 2 -15.64 18.63 8.72
N PRO A 3 -15.90 18.37 8.55
CA PRO A 3 -16.11 17.57 8.17
C PRO A 3 -16.09 16.75 7.49
N LYS A 4 -15.87 16.60 6.97
CA LYS A 4 -15.64 15.73 6.37
C LYS A 4 -15.81 14.55 6.91
N ALA A 5 -16.13 14.46 7.73
CA ALA A 5 -16.32 13.34 8.44
C ALA A 5 -17.02 12.27 7.78
N LYS A 6 -17.61 12.52 6.78
CA LYS A 6 -18.27 11.51 6.12
C LYS A 6 -17.44 10.66 5.33
N VAL A 7 -16.22 11.02 5.04
CA VAL A 7 -15.34 10.21 4.25
C VAL A 7 -14.80 9.11 5.11
N VAL A 8 -15.06 7.88 4.72
CA VAL A 8 -14.54 6.73 5.42
C VAL A 8 -13.21 6.38 4.79
N THR A 9 -12.14 6.48 5.54
CA THR A 9 -10.84 6.13 5.02
C THR A 9 -10.36 4.86 5.69
N TRP A 10 -9.45 4.20 5.01
CA TRP A 10 -8.85 2.98 5.52
C TRP A 10 -7.60 3.35 6.28
N LYS A 11 -7.40 2.69 7.40
CA LYS A 11 -6.22 2.94 8.20
C LYS A 11 -5.03 2.22 7.58
N LEU A 12 -3.93 2.92 7.40
CA LEU A 12 -2.71 2.29 6.92
C LEU A 12 -1.79 2.01 8.09
N VAL A 13 -1.32 0.79 8.17
CA VAL A 13 -0.32 0.43 9.18
C VAL A 13 0.86 -0.18 8.45
N TYR A 14 2.05 -0.05 9.01
CA TYR A 14 3.27 -0.43 8.33
C TYR A 14 4.06 -1.41 9.18
N THR A 15 4.53 -2.47 8.55
CA THR A 15 5.44 -3.38 9.23
C THR A 15 6.77 -2.68 9.44
N THR A 16 7.62 -3.25 10.28
CA THR A 16 8.95 -2.71 10.48
C THR A 16 9.72 -2.67 9.16
N GLN A 17 9.58 -3.71 8.37
CA GLN A 17 10.27 -3.74 7.08
C GLN A 17 9.73 -2.68 6.14
N ALA A 18 8.42 -2.46 6.15
CA ALA A 18 7.83 -1.42 5.32
C ALA A 18 8.31 -0.03 5.73
N GLN A 19 8.51 0.18 7.02
CA GLN A 19 9.03 1.46 7.49
C GLN A 19 10.45 1.68 6.99
N LYS A 20 11.27 0.65 6.97
CA LYS A 20 12.61 0.75 6.44
C LYS A 20 12.57 1.01 4.94
N ASP A 21 11.67 0.33 4.26
CA ASP A 21 11.50 0.51 2.82
C ASP A 21 11.07 1.95 2.50
N ALA A 22 10.20 2.50 3.33
CA ALA A 22 9.72 3.86 3.11
C ALA A 22 10.87 4.86 3.17
N LYS A 23 11.84 4.62 4.04
CA LYS A 23 13.01 5.47 4.09
C LYS A 23 13.80 5.42 2.80
N LYS A 24 13.97 4.22 2.25
CA LYS A 24 14.67 4.09 0.98
C LYS A 24 13.95 4.83 -0.11
N ILE A 25 12.63 4.73 -0.13
CA ILE A 25 11.82 5.40 -1.13
C ILE A 25 11.96 6.92 -1.01
N SER A 26 12.05 7.42 0.21
CA SER A 26 12.14 8.87 0.41
C SER A 26 13.43 9.46 -0.13
N PHE A 27 14.46 8.62 -0.31
CA PHE A 27 15.72 9.06 -0.89
C PHE A 27 15.85 8.72 -2.37
N SER A 28 14.83 8.10 -2.93
CA SER A 28 14.83 7.74 -4.34
C SER A 28 13.89 8.67 -5.08
N GLY A 29 13.83 8.55 -6.37
CA GLY A 29 12.90 9.35 -7.16
C GLY A 29 11.48 8.83 -7.14
N LEU A 30 11.17 7.85 -6.29
CA LEU A 30 9.87 7.19 -6.31
C LEU A 30 8.91 7.69 -5.24
N ARG A 31 9.33 8.65 -4.46
CA ARG A 31 8.52 9.12 -3.34
C ARG A 31 7.12 9.57 -3.74
N ILE A 32 7.04 10.36 -4.78
CA ILE A 32 5.75 10.91 -5.20
C ILE A 32 4.82 9.81 -5.69
N LYS A 33 5.35 8.88 -6.47
CA LYS A 33 4.52 7.78 -6.96
C LYS A 33 4.06 6.88 -5.81
N ALA A 34 4.95 6.59 -4.87
CA ALA A 34 4.60 5.76 -3.75
C ALA A 34 3.52 6.42 -2.91
N LYS A 35 3.66 7.72 -2.68
CA LYS A 35 2.69 8.45 -1.90
C LYS A 35 1.31 8.44 -2.58
N ALA A 36 1.29 8.59 -3.88
CA ALA A 36 0.04 8.56 -4.63
C ALA A 36 -0.67 7.22 -4.47
N ILE A 37 0.10 6.14 -4.49
CA ILE A 37 -0.48 4.80 -4.31
C ILE A 37 -1.03 4.65 -2.90
N LEU A 38 -0.28 5.11 -1.90
CA LEU A 38 -0.74 5.02 -0.52
C LEU A 38 -2.04 5.80 -0.31
N GLU A 39 -2.17 6.93 -0.98
CA GLU A 39 -3.40 7.71 -0.90
C GLU A 39 -4.57 6.97 -1.52
N ILE A 40 -4.32 6.26 -2.61
CA ILE A 40 -5.36 5.44 -3.22
C ILE A 40 -5.79 4.34 -2.25
N LEU A 41 -4.83 3.68 -1.62
CA LEU A 41 -5.14 2.61 -0.68
C LEU A 41 -5.92 3.11 0.51
N GLU A 42 -5.64 4.32 0.93
CA GLU A 42 -6.35 4.92 2.04
C GLU A 42 -7.81 5.18 1.71
N LYS A 43 -8.08 5.53 0.47
CA LYS A 43 -9.44 5.79 0.03
C LYS A 43 -10.16 4.52 -0.36
N ASN A 44 -9.51 3.66 -1.12
CA ASN A 44 -10.13 2.43 -1.58
C ASN A 44 -9.06 1.44 -2.02
N PRO A 45 -8.68 0.52 -1.13
CA PRO A 45 -7.61 -0.43 -1.45
C PRO A 45 -7.97 -1.43 -2.55
N PHE A 46 -9.22 -1.44 -2.98
CA PHE A 46 -9.66 -2.33 -4.04
C PHE A 46 -9.82 -1.63 -5.38
N GLN A 47 -9.43 -0.36 -5.43
CA GLN A 47 -9.60 0.41 -6.65
C GLN A 47 -8.70 -0.10 -7.77
N THR A 48 -9.25 -0.24 -8.95
CA THR A 48 -8.47 -0.57 -10.13
C THR A 48 -7.86 0.70 -10.68
N PRO A 49 -6.89 0.61 -11.52
CA PRO A 49 -6.14 -0.50 -12.04
C PRO A 49 -5.08 -0.90 -11.11
N PRO A 50 -4.45 -1.92 -11.53
CA PRO A 50 -4.79 -3.23 -11.08
C PRO A 50 -3.98 -3.57 -9.88
N THR A 51 -4.67 -4.28 -9.06
CA THR A 51 -4.08 -4.86 -7.90
C THR A 51 -3.87 -6.30 -8.25
N PHE A 52 -2.66 -6.78 -8.07
CA PHE A 52 -2.37 -8.17 -8.34
C PHE A 52 -2.41 -8.93 -7.02
N LYS A 53 -3.23 -9.95 -7.02
CA LYS A 53 -3.34 -10.79 -5.85
C LYS A 53 -2.13 -11.69 -5.77
N LEU A 54 -1.52 -11.76 -4.63
CA LEU A 54 -0.38 -12.64 -4.42
C LEU A 54 -0.85 -13.97 -3.88
N VAL A 55 -0.08 -15.01 -4.15
CA VAL A 55 -0.41 -16.35 -3.70
C VAL A 55 0.71 -16.86 -2.82
N GLY A 56 0.48 -18.02 -2.25
CA GLY A 56 1.47 -18.64 -1.40
C GLY A 56 1.38 -18.12 0.02
N ASP A 57 2.52 -17.92 0.63
CA ASP A 57 2.57 -17.52 2.03
C ASP A 57 1.91 -16.19 2.32
N LEU A 58 1.71 -15.39 1.29
CA LEU A 58 1.09 -14.10 1.45
C LEU A 58 -0.35 -14.12 0.99
N GLU A 59 -1.03 -15.19 1.31
CA GLU A 59 -2.44 -15.32 0.96
C GLU A 59 -3.21 -14.11 1.48
N GLY A 60 -4.06 -13.55 0.63
CA GLY A 60 -4.81 -12.37 1.00
C GLY A 60 -4.05 -11.08 0.77
N ALA A 61 -2.82 -11.16 0.30
CA ALA A 61 -2.04 -9.99 0.02
C ALA A 61 -2.19 -9.57 -1.44
N TYR A 62 -1.94 -8.30 -1.68
CA TYR A 62 -2.03 -7.71 -3.00
C TYR A 62 -0.79 -6.89 -3.24
N SER A 63 -0.54 -6.52 -4.48
CA SER A 63 0.57 -5.62 -4.76
C SER A 63 0.16 -4.59 -5.80
N ARG A 64 0.74 -3.41 -5.68
CA ARG A 64 0.62 -2.36 -6.68
C ARG A 64 2.00 -1.92 -7.07
N ARG A 65 2.21 -1.78 -8.35
CA ARG A 65 3.52 -1.42 -8.87
C ARG A 65 3.80 0.06 -8.68
N ILE A 66 4.95 0.38 -8.11
CA ILE A 66 5.42 1.75 -8.04
C ILE A 66 6.11 2.09 -9.35
N ASN A 67 6.97 1.19 -9.80
CA ASN A 67 7.62 1.30 -11.09
C ASN A 67 7.91 -0.12 -11.56
N ILE A 68 8.76 -0.25 -12.54
CA ILE A 68 9.05 -1.57 -13.08
C ILE A 68 9.69 -2.51 -12.07
N GLN A 69 10.43 -1.98 -11.13
CA GLN A 69 11.16 -2.79 -10.17
C GLN A 69 10.49 -2.95 -8.82
N HIS A 70 9.81 -1.95 -8.36
CA HIS A 70 9.33 -1.92 -6.98
C HIS A 70 7.83 -1.91 -6.88
N ARG A 71 7.32 -2.54 -5.83
CA ARG A 71 5.89 -2.65 -5.58
C ARG A 71 5.60 -2.39 -4.13
N ILE A 72 4.38 -1.97 -3.88
CA ILE A 72 3.86 -1.92 -2.52
C ILE A 72 3.06 -3.18 -2.33
N VAL A 73 3.43 -3.98 -1.34
CA VAL A 73 2.73 -5.22 -1.01
C VAL A 73 1.93 -4.96 0.25
N TYR A 74 0.66 -5.31 0.22
CA TYR A 74 -0.22 -5.00 1.34
C TYR A 74 -1.30 -6.05 1.52
N GLN A 75 -1.86 -6.09 2.71
CA GLN A 75 -2.99 -6.95 3.04
C GLN A 75 -4.12 -6.07 3.49
N VAL A 76 -5.35 -6.45 3.14
CA VAL A 76 -6.53 -5.67 3.48
C VAL A 76 -7.36 -6.45 4.47
N THR A 77 -7.69 -5.83 5.59
CA THR A 77 -8.56 -6.42 6.58
C THR A 77 -9.85 -5.61 6.60
N LYS A 78 -10.88 -6.16 5.97
CA LYS A 78 -12.15 -5.45 5.85
C LYS A 78 -12.80 -5.19 7.20
N ARG A 79 -12.69 -6.16 8.08
CA ARG A 79 -13.31 -6.07 9.38
C ARG A 79 -12.91 -4.82 10.14
N TYR A 80 -11.64 -4.46 10.05
CA TYR A 80 -11.12 -3.30 10.77
C TYR A 80 -10.81 -2.14 9.87
N LYS A 81 -11.18 -2.23 8.60
CA LYS A 81 -10.89 -1.22 7.60
C LYS A 81 -9.43 -0.80 7.65
N THR A 82 -8.57 -1.79 7.64
CA THR A 82 -7.14 -1.58 7.80
C THR A 82 -6.39 -2.16 6.61
N VAL A 83 -5.39 -1.43 6.14
CA VAL A 83 -4.49 -1.90 5.12
C VAL A 83 -3.11 -1.99 5.75
N LYS A 84 -2.57 -3.18 5.78
CA LYS A 84 -1.26 -3.41 6.36
C LYS A 84 -0.24 -3.39 5.23
N ILE A 85 0.65 -2.42 5.26
CA ILE A 85 1.70 -2.30 4.26
C ILE A 85 2.84 -3.20 4.70
N ILE A 86 3.09 -4.25 3.91
CA ILE A 86 4.08 -5.26 4.26
C ILE A 86 5.45 -4.90 3.72
N ARG A 87 5.52 -4.48 2.47
CA ARG A 87 6.77 -4.08 1.85
C ARG A 87 6.51 -2.94 0.90
N MET A 88 7.51 -2.10 0.69
CA MET A 88 7.39 -1.00 -0.25
C MET A 88 8.58 -0.89 -1.20
N TRP A 89 9.65 -1.62 -0.93
CA TRP A 89 10.87 -1.55 -1.74
C TRP A 89 11.26 -2.97 -2.07
N THR A 90 10.56 -3.54 -3.02
CA THR A 90 10.79 -4.93 -3.33
C THR A 90 10.26 -5.22 -4.71
N HIS A 91 10.88 -6.17 -5.39
CA HIS A 91 10.29 -6.68 -6.60
C HIS A 91 10.00 -8.14 -6.39
N TYR A 92 8.76 -8.46 -6.67
CA TYR A 92 8.31 -9.82 -6.65
C TYR A 92 8.22 -10.26 -8.08
N GLU A 93 8.63 -11.45 -8.27
CA GLU A 93 8.53 -11.98 -9.60
C GLU A 93 7.39 -12.88 -9.75
#